data_dc59cc47298f257c6be7f00189208719
#
_entry.id   dc59cc47298f257c6be7f00189208719
#
_cell.length_a   1.000
_cell.length_b   1.000
_cell.length_c   1.000
_cell.angle_alpha   90.00
_cell.angle_beta   90.00
_cell.angle_gamma   90.00
#
_symmetry.space_group_name_H-M   'P 1'
#
loop_
_entity.id
_entity.type
_entity.pdbx_description
1 polymer ?
#
loop_
_entity_poly.entity_id
_entity_poly.type
_entity_poly.pdbx_seq_one_letter_code
_entity_poly.pdbx_strand_id
1 'polypeptide(L)'
;MTTFNFAPTANKNHGIAVEWGICSHYMIERVAHDHSSYDTDSDVNVGNKHMSVKSSKFTLMSGSLCEGQTTFDEIWNLYASKVHSNCFVYGTKDGKAYEMNLDEFKQFVYTFCSLERESEKNGGALKIRCRAESKKMLKWLEERA
;
A
#
# COMPACT_ATOMS: atom_id res chain seq x y z
N MET A 1 -1.66 4.95 -15.05
CA MET A 1 -1.38 3.73 -14.23
C MET A 1 -1.74 2.47 -15.00
N THR A 2 -1.03 1.40 -14.71
CA THR A 2 -1.31 0.08 -15.27
C THR A 2 -2.36 -0.61 -14.40
N THR A 3 -3.29 -1.33 -15.03
CA THR A 3 -4.32 -2.07 -14.32
C THR A 3 -4.39 -3.51 -14.82
N PHE A 4 -4.80 -4.40 -13.93
CA PHE A 4 -5.07 -5.79 -14.27
C PHE A 4 -6.07 -6.39 -13.28
N ASN A 5 -6.64 -7.53 -13.65
CA ASN A 5 -7.58 -8.24 -12.78
C ASN A 5 -6.86 -9.35 -12.02
N PHE A 6 -7.37 -9.68 -10.85
CA PHE A 6 -6.90 -10.81 -10.06
C PHE A 6 -8.11 -11.50 -9.40
N ALA A 7 -7.91 -12.74 -8.95
CA ALA A 7 -8.96 -13.48 -8.25
C ALA A 7 -9.03 -13.03 -6.79
N PRO A 8 -10.09 -12.31 -6.37
CA PRO A 8 -10.20 -11.81 -5.01
C PRO A 8 -10.54 -12.93 -4.04
N THR A 9 -10.21 -12.70 -2.75
CA THR A 9 -10.65 -13.56 -1.66
C THR A 9 -11.53 -12.78 -0.70
N ALA A 10 -12.46 -13.47 -0.04
CA ALA A 10 -13.36 -12.86 0.93
C ALA A 10 -12.77 -12.85 2.35
N ASN A 11 -11.53 -13.21 2.53
CA ASN A 11 -10.92 -13.44 3.83
C ASN A 11 -9.70 -12.53 4.09
N LYS A 12 -9.01 -12.80 5.18
CA LYS A 12 -7.83 -12.05 5.66
C LYS A 12 -6.65 -12.01 4.68
N ASN A 13 -6.64 -12.89 3.67
CA ASN A 13 -5.52 -13.07 2.77
C ASN A 13 -5.68 -12.28 1.46
N HIS A 14 -6.46 -11.20 1.48
CA HIS A 14 -6.70 -10.39 0.27
C HIS A 14 -5.37 -9.82 -0.29
N GLY A 15 -4.46 -9.39 0.57
CA GLY A 15 -3.13 -8.95 0.15
C GLY A 15 -2.35 -10.03 -0.58
N ILE A 16 -2.42 -11.28 -0.12
CA ILE A 16 -1.81 -12.43 -0.79
C ILE A 16 -2.48 -12.68 -2.14
N ALA A 17 -3.81 -12.52 -2.22
CA ALA A 17 -4.52 -12.66 -3.50
C ALA A 17 -4.03 -11.62 -4.53
N VAL A 18 -3.76 -10.39 -4.10
CA VAL A 18 -3.18 -9.36 -4.96
C VAL A 18 -1.78 -9.76 -5.43
N GLU A 19 -0.93 -10.28 -4.53
CA GLU A 19 0.40 -10.77 -4.89
C GLU A 19 0.34 -11.89 -5.91
N TRP A 20 -0.56 -12.86 -5.74
CA TRP A 20 -0.79 -13.92 -6.73
C TRP A 20 -1.26 -13.36 -8.07
N GLY A 21 -2.11 -12.31 -8.03
CA GLY A 21 -2.56 -11.62 -9.24
C GLY A 21 -1.41 -10.95 -9.99
N ILE A 22 -0.51 -10.29 -9.28
CA ILE A 22 0.70 -9.70 -9.85
C ILE A 22 1.55 -10.78 -10.52
N CYS A 23 1.84 -11.85 -9.79
CA CYS A 23 2.67 -12.93 -10.29
C CYS A 23 2.07 -13.60 -11.53
N SER A 24 0.75 -13.81 -11.54
CA SER A 24 0.05 -14.33 -12.70
C SER A 24 0.11 -13.38 -13.89
N HIS A 25 -0.11 -12.09 -13.64
CA HIS A 25 -0.10 -11.07 -14.69
C HIS A 25 1.28 -10.95 -15.36
N TYR A 26 2.34 -10.99 -14.57
CA TYR A 26 3.71 -10.86 -15.06
C TYR A 26 4.38 -12.20 -15.35
N MET A 27 3.67 -13.32 -15.17
CA MET A 27 4.16 -14.67 -15.47
C MET A 27 5.43 -15.02 -14.68
N ILE A 28 5.43 -14.72 -13.38
CA ILE A 28 6.52 -15.03 -12.46
C ILE A 28 6.01 -15.88 -11.30
N GLU A 29 6.94 -16.55 -10.59
CA GLU A 29 6.61 -17.28 -9.37
C GLU A 29 6.50 -16.32 -8.18
N ARG A 30 5.52 -16.59 -7.31
CA ARG A 30 5.41 -15.84 -6.06
C ARG A 30 6.44 -16.39 -5.06
N VAL A 31 7.22 -15.49 -4.49
CA VAL A 31 8.16 -15.78 -3.44
C VAL A 31 7.63 -15.19 -2.14
N ALA A 32 7.50 -16.01 -1.10
CA ALA A 32 7.13 -15.52 0.22
C ALA A 32 8.22 -14.58 0.74
N HIS A 33 7.80 -13.46 1.32
CA HIS A 33 8.73 -12.48 1.87
C HIS A 33 8.71 -12.47 3.39
N ASP A 34 9.80 -12.01 3.98
CA ASP A 34 9.90 -11.79 5.41
C ASP A 34 9.16 -10.49 5.78
N HIS A 35 8.32 -10.56 6.78
CA HIS A 35 7.52 -9.43 7.26
C HIS A 35 8.22 -8.58 8.33
N SER A 36 9.55 -8.68 8.44
CA SER A 36 10.30 -7.95 9.47
C SER A 36 10.37 -6.43 9.25
N SER A 37 10.10 -5.96 8.02
CA SER A 37 10.17 -4.53 7.65
C SER A 37 8.93 -4.12 6.86
N TYR A 38 7.79 -4.18 7.50
CA TYR A 38 6.45 -4.10 6.87
C TYR A 38 6.23 -2.91 5.94
N ASP A 39 6.69 -1.72 6.33
CA ASP A 39 6.32 -0.50 5.61
C ASP A 39 7.31 -0.14 4.51
N THR A 40 8.54 -0.63 4.59
CA THR A 40 9.62 -0.19 3.70
C THR A 40 10.12 -1.23 2.73
N ASP A 41 9.90 -2.52 3.00
CA ASP A 41 10.31 -3.59 2.09
C ASP A 41 9.29 -3.83 0.98
N SER A 42 9.79 -4.36 -0.13
CA SER A 42 8.95 -4.73 -1.27
C SER A 42 8.32 -6.10 -1.07
N ASP A 43 7.07 -6.23 -1.49
CA ASP A 43 6.31 -7.49 -1.41
C ASP A 43 6.55 -8.39 -2.63
N VAL A 44 6.68 -7.80 -3.81
CA VAL A 44 6.90 -8.51 -5.06
C VAL A 44 7.90 -7.74 -5.91
N ASN A 45 8.84 -8.45 -6.53
CA ASN A 45 9.81 -7.86 -7.45
C ASN A 45 9.62 -8.42 -8.85
N VAL A 46 9.45 -7.54 -9.84
CA VAL A 46 9.28 -7.87 -11.24
C VAL A 46 10.26 -7.04 -12.05
N GLY A 47 11.39 -7.62 -12.41
CA GLY A 47 12.46 -6.87 -13.10
C GLY A 47 12.90 -5.67 -12.25
N ASN A 48 12.79 -4.48 -12.80
CA ASN A 48 13.13 -3.23 -12.10
C ASN A 48 12.01 -2.69 -11.23
N LYS A 49 10.85 -3.35 -11.20
CA LYS A 49 9.72 -2.94 -10.37
C LYS A 49 9.81 -3.61 -9.01
N HIS A 50 9.98 -2.82 -7.98
CA HIS A 50 9.93 -3.27 -6.59
C HIS A 50 8.58 -2.84 -6.04
N MET A 51 7.66 -3.80 -5.90
CA MET A 51 6.25 -3.51 -5.63
C MET A 51 5.89 -3.64 -4.17
N SER A 52 5.25 -2.61 -3.64
CA SER A 52 4.55 -2.65 -2.36
C SER A 52 3.07 -2.89 -2.62
N VAL A 53 2.50 -3.92 -1.99
CA VAL A 53 1.10 -4.31 -2.18
C VAL A 53 0.25 -3.75 -1.06
N LYS A 54 -0.82 -3.08 -1.45
CA LYS A 54 -1.81 -2.50 -0.53
C LYS A 54 -3.19 -3.01 -0.91
N SER A 55 -4.00 -3.25 0.09
CA SER A 55 -5.39 -3.67 -0.13
C SER A 55 -6.25 -3.27 1.06
N SER A 56 -7.51 -2.95 0.81
CA SER A 56 -8.45 -2.57 1.87
C SER A 56 -7.89 -1.45 2.75
N LYS A 57 -7.93 -1.61 4.06
CA LYS A 57 -7.31 -0.68 5.02
C LYS A 57 -5.81 -0.94 5.07
N PHE A 58 -5.03 0.12 5.11
CA PHE A 58 -3.59 -0.03 5.36
C PHE A 58 -3.05 1.13 6.18
N THR A 59 -1.89 0.93 6.74
CA THR A 59 -1.21 1.92 7.58
C THR A 59 0.20 2.13 7.04
N LEU A 60 0.64 3.37 7.00
CA LEU A 60 2.03 3.72 6.68
C LEU A 60 2.70 4.28 7.92
N MET A 61 3.93 3.82 8.17
CA MET A 61 4.82 4.32 9.23
C MET A 61 4.15 4.31 10.60
N SER A 62 3.81 3.13 11.08
CA SER A 62 3.27 2.96 12.43
C SER A 62 4.38 2.67 13.45
N GLY A 63 4.05 2.86 14.71
CA GLY A 63 4.94 2.55 15.82
C GLY A 63 6.19 3.39 15.84
N SER A 64 7.32 2.78 16.19
CA SER A 64 8.60 3.47 16.31
C SER A 64 9.13 4.04 15.00
N LEU A 65 8.60 3.59 13.85
CA LEU A 65 9.07 4.07 12.55
C LEU A 65 8.76 5.55 12.32
N CYS A 66 7.70 6.09 12.95
CA CYS A 66 7.33 7.50 12.83
C CYS A 66 7.58 8.28 14.14
N GLU A 67 8.49 7.82 14.97
CA GLU A 67 8.85 8.51 16.20
C GLU A 67 9.46 9.88 15.91
N GLY A 68 8.96 10.91 16.61
CA GLY A 68 9.41 12.29 16.45
C GLY A 68 8.69 13.09 15.36
N GLN A 69 7.94 12.46 14.48
CA GLN A 69 7.15 13.17 13.49
C GLN A 69 5.80 13.56 14.06
N THR A 70 5.31 14.75 13.68
CA THR A 70 4.06 15.31 14.23
C THR A 70 3.05 15.70 13.15
N THR A 71 3.44 15.78 11.88
CA THR A 71 2.57 16.18 10.78
C THR A 71 2.47 15.09 9.72
N PHE A 72 1.42 15.17 8.91
CA PHE A 72 1.22 14.27 7.78
C PHE A 72 2.41 14.34 6.81
N ASP A 73 2.84 15.55 6.46
CA ASP A 73 3.96 15.74 5.54
C ASP A 73 5.26 15.16 6.06
N GLU A 74 5.54 15.32 7.35
CA GLU A 74 6.74 14.76 7.97
C GLU A 74 6.75 13.23 7.90
N ILE A 75 5.61 12.61 8.18
CA ILE A 75 5.50 11.14 8.14
C ILE A 75 5.59 10.64 6.69
N TRP A 76 4.91 11.32 5.76
CA TRP A 76 5.02 10.96 4.35
C TRP A 76 6.46 11.09 3.83
N ASN A 77 7.13 12.19 4.14
CA ASN A 77 8.51 12.39 3.70
C ASN A 77 9.46 11.36 4.27
N LEU A 78 9.25 10.97 5.53
CA LEU A 78 10.02 9.90 6.15
C LEU A 78 9.79 8.56 5.44
N TYR A 79 8.53 8.23 5.16
CA TYR A 79 8.18 7.03 4.40
C TYR A 79 8.84 7.02 3.02
N ALA A 80 8.68 8.11 2.27
CA ALA A 80 9.23 8.23 0.92
C ALA A 80 10.76 8.13 0.89
N SER A 81 11.44 8.56 1.96
CA SER A 81 12.90 8.47 2.06
C SER A 81 13.38 7.06 2.39
N LYS A 82 12.55 6.24 3.02
CA LYS A 82 12.92 4.90 3.50
C LYS A 82 12.38 3.76 2.65
N VAL A 83 11.30 3.98 1.90
CA VAL A 83 10.66 2.91 1.13
C VAL A 83 11.58 2.40 0.04
N HIS A 84 11.71 1.08 -0.03
CA HIS A 84 12.51 0.41 -1.07
C HIS A 84 11.73 0.19 -2.36
N SER A 85 10.41 0.26 -2.30
CA SER A 85 9.55 0.07 -3.46
C SER A 85 9.52 1.30 -4.36
N ASN A 86 9.41 1.08 -5.65
CA ASN A 86 9.20 2.12 -6.66
C ASN A 86 7.88 1.96 -7.39
N CYS A 87 7.09 0.97 -7.02
CA CYS A 87 5.79 0.68 -7.58
C CYS A 87 4.84 0.28 -6.45
N PHE A 88 3.63 0.79 -6.48
CA PHE A 88 2.65 0.60 -5.42
C PHE A 88 1.38 0.06 -6.03
N VAL A 89 0.95 -1.12 -5.60
CA VAL A 89 -0.22 -1.79 -6.18
C VAL A 89 -1.34 -1.80 -5.16
N TYR A 90 -2.46 -1.18 -5.51
CA TYR A 90 -3.67 -1.24 -4.71
C TYR A 90 -4.64 -2.24 -5.32
N GLY A 91 -5.03 -3.26 -4.55
CA GLY A 91 -6.00 -4.27 -4.98
C GLY A 91 -7.37 -4.03 -4.37
N THR A 92 -8.39 -3.85 -5.22
CA THR A 92 -9.76 -3.64 -4.78
C THR A 92 -10.42 -4.93 -4.33
N LYS A 93 -11.50 -4.82 -3.59
CA LYS A 93 -12.30 -5.98 -3.16
C LYS A 93 -12.83 -6.80 -4.33
N ASP A 94 -13.13 -6.13 -5.44
CA ASP A 94 -13.71 -6.78 -6.62
C ASP A 94 -12.68 -7.44 -7.53
N GLY A 95 -11.40 -7.34 -7.20
CA GLY A 95 -10.37 -8.04 -7.95
C GLY A 95 -9.73 -7.23 -9.08
N LYS A 96 -9.66 -5.91 -8.94
CA LYS A 96 -8.91 -5.05 -9.85
C LYS A 96 -7.72 -4.44 -9.14
N ALA A 97 -6.55 -4.52 -9.77
CA ALA A 97 -5.31 -3.98 -9.24
C ALA A 97 -4.88 -2.75 -10.04
N TYR A 98 -4.38 -1.74 -9.33
CA TYR A 98 -3.90 -0.48 -9.89
C TYR A 98 -2.44 -0.31 -9.51
N GLU A 99 -1.55 -0.29 -10.50
CA GLU A 99 -0.14 0.01 -10.28
C GLU A 99 0.10 1.50 -10.34
N MET A 100 0.71 2.04 -9.31
CA MET A 100 1.05 3.45 -9.18
C MET A 100 2.56 3.62 -9.02
N ASN A 101 3.11 4.67 -9.61
CA ASN A 101 4.44 5.11 -9.23
C ASN A 101 4.38 5.88 -7.90
N LEU A 102 5.52 6.34 -7.40
CA LEU A 102 5.57 7.03 -6.11
C LEU A 102 4.72 8.31 -6.11
N ASP A 103 4.76 9.09 -7.20
CA ASP A 103 3.98 10.33 -7.29
C ASP A 103 2.48 10.07 -7.32
N GLU A 104 2.04 9.06 -8.06
CA GLU A 104 0.65 8.62 -8.10
C GLU A 104 0.21 8.10 -6.74
N PHE A 105 1.05 7.32 -6.09
CA PHE A 105 0.76 6.80 -4.75
C PHE A 105 0.69 7.93 -3.72
N LYS A 106 1.55 8.93 -3.83
CA LYS A 106 1.48 10.13 -2.98
C LYS A 106 0.13 10.83 -3.11
N GLN A 107 -0.34 11.02 -4.34
CA GLN A 107 -1.65 11.63 -4.59
C GLN A 107 -2.79 10.79 -3.98
N PHE A 108 -2.71 9.48 -4.13
CA PHE A 108 -3.67 8.56 -3.52
C PHE A 108 -3.68 8.69 -2.00
N VAL A 109 -2.52 8.66 -1.38
CA VAL A 109 -2.36 8.76 0.08
C VAL A 109 -2.88 10.10 0.60
N TYR A 110 -2.52 11.20 -0.05
CA TYR A 110 -2.97 12.53 0.37
C TYR A 110 -4.47 12.74 0.18
N THR A 111 -5.08 12.01 -0.76
CA THR A 111 -6.52 12.13 -1.03
C THR A 111 -7.36 11.28 -0.06
N PHE A 112 -6.90 10.08 0.28
CA PHE A 112 -7.74 9.08 0.97
C PHE A 112 -7.24 8.68 2.36
N CYS A 113 -6.04 9.06 2.75
CA CYS A 113 -5.49 8.69 4.04
C CYS A 113 -5.52 9.87 5.01
N SER A 114 -5.48 9.55 6.28
CA SER A 114 -5.51 10.56 7.35
C SER A 114 -4.42 10.30 8.38
N LEU A 115 -4.02 11.38 9.07
CA LEU A 115 -3.13 11.30 10.20
C LEU A 115 -3.93 10.83 11.42
N GLU A 116 -3.49 9.75 12.04
CA GLU A 116 -4.12 9.20 13.23
C GLU A 116 -3.07 8.89 14.28
N ARG A 117 -3.51 8.86 15.53
CA ARG A 117 -2.66 8.48 16.65
C ARG A 117 -2.98 7.05 17.05
N GLU A 118 -1.96 6.22 17.23
CA GLU A 118 -2.14 4.90 17.81
C GLU A 118 -2.58 5.04 19.27
N SER A 119 -3.25 4.00 19.79
CA SER A 119 -3.61 3.96 21.21
C SER A 119 -2.36 4.01 22.07
N GLU A 120 -2.46 4.51 23.30
CA GLU A 120 -1.37 4.52 24.27
C GLU A 120 -0.81 3.12 24.51
N LYS A 121 -1.69 2.10 24.46
CA LYS A 121 -1.32 0.70 24.58
C LYS A 121 -0.33 0.27 23.50
N ASN A 122 -0.37 0.90 22.30
CA ASN A 122 0.50 0.63 21.18
C ASN A 122 1.55 1.72 20.97
N GLY A 123 1.84 2.51 22.02
CA GLY A 123 2.90 3.50 22.02
C GLY A 123 2.47 4.92 21.71
N GLY A 124 1.22 5.17 21.33
CA GLY A 124 0.68 6.52 21.10
C GLY A 124 1.27 7.28 19.92
N ALA A 125 2.04 6.62 19.05
CA ALA A 125 2.69 7.25 17.91
C ALA A 125 1.68 7.64 16.82
N LEU A 126 2.00 8.66 16.04
CA LEU A 126 1.23 9.05 14.88
C LEU A 126 1.49 8.08 13.73
N LYS A 127 0.50 7.96 12.85
CA LYS A 127 0.58 7.13 11.65
C LYS A 127 -0.30 7.72 10.55
N ILE A 128 0.00 7.35 9.32
CA ILE A 128 -0.90 7.60 8.19
C ILE A 128 -1.75 6.35 8.00
N ARG A 129 -3.06 6.51 7.98
CA ARG A 129 -3.98 5.40 7.82
C ARG A 129 -4.94 5.60 6.67
N CYS A 130 -5.04 4.58 5.82
CA CYS A 130 -6.04 4.50 4.77
C CYS A 130 -7.23 3.68 5.26
N ARG A 131 -8.43 4.25 5.17
CA ARG A 131 -9.66 3.56 5.52
C ARG A 131 -10.05 2.56 4.43
N ALA A 132 -11.06 1.76 4.69
CA ALA A 132 -11.61 0.82 3.72
C ALA A 132 -12.01 1.55 2.43
N GLU A 133 -11.92 0.87 1.30
CA GLU A 133 -12.26 1.46 0.02
C GLU A 133 -13.69 2.00 -0.01
N SER A 134 -13.87 3.06 -0.78
CA SER A 134 -15.14 3.74 -0.95
C SER A 134 -15.42 3.92 -2.44
N LYS A 135 -16.66 4.28 -2.78
CA LYS A 135 -17.02 4.60 -4.16
C LYS A 135 -16.20 5.77 -4.71
N LYS A 136 -15.87 6.75 -3.87
CA LYS A 136 -15.01 7.88 -4.24
C LYS A 136 -13.61 7.40 -4.63
N MET A 137 -13.04 6.50 -3.86
CA MET A 137 -11.72 5.94 -4.12
C MET A 137 -11.71 5.17 -5.45
N LEU A 138 -12.70 4.31 -5.66
CA LEU A 138 -12.81 3.54 -6.90
C LEU A 138 -12.96 4.44 -8.12
N LYS A 139 -13.78 5.47 -8.02
CA LYS A 139 -13.95 6.46 -9.09
C LYS A 139 -12.64 7.19 -9.40
N TRP A 140 -11.93 7.63 -8.36
CA TRP A 140 -10.65 8.31 -8.47
C TRP A 140 -9.62 7.43 -9.20
N LEU A 141 -9.54 6.16 -8.84
CA LEU A 141 -8.65 5.19 -9.47
C LEU A 141 -9.01 4.98 -10.95
N GLU A 142 -10.30 4.78 -11.27
CA GLU A 142 -10.75 4.57 -12.64
C GLU A 142 -10.49 5.80 -13.53
N GLU A 143 -10.64 6.99 -13.01
CA GLU A 143 -10.38 8.23 -13.77
C GLU A 143 -8.90 8.38 -14.14
N ARG A 144 -8.00 7.74 -13.41
CA ARG A 144 -6.55 7.82 -13.60
C ARG A 144 -5.95 6.55 -14.21
N ALA A 145 -6.75 5.55 -14.40
CA ALA A 145 -6.31 4.28 -14.97
C ALA A 145 -5.97 4.38 -16.48
#